data_f29c23b2b8c5df9c672c4a140c00afa7
#
_entry.id   f29c23b2b8c5df9c672c4a140c00afa7
#
_cell.length_a   1.000
_cell.length_b   1.000
_cell.length_c   1.000
_cell.angle_alpha   90.00
_cell.angle_beta   90.00
_cell.angle_gamma   90.00
#
_symmetry.space_group_name_H-M   'P 1'
#
loop_
_entity.id
_entity.type
_entity.pdbx_description
1 polymer ?
#
loop_
_entity_poly.entity_id
_entity_poly.type
_entity_poly.pdbx_seq_one_letter_code
_entity_poly.pdbx_strand_id
1 'polypeptide(L)'
;ECNRLKEILKSFSKVTKGSWMIESGNVDGSIGEVVLDYLRMITHMDIVKFNKMTKLITAKSEDAYNLVDTLGFIETSIAVASFRESLPFYCKPEFVENTNNLSVKEVYHPLIDNPVCNSITTKGNVLLTGSNASGKSTFLKTIAINSILAQTIGTSLSKEYIAPVYRIYSLMALRDDLAN
;
A
#
# COMPACT_ATOMS: atom_id res chain seq x y z
N GLU A 1 -6.52 -21.70 0.30
CA GLU A 1 -5.86 -20.58 1.04
C GLU A 1 -6.38 -20.44 2.47
N CYS A 2 -7.69 -20.38 2.71
CA CYS A 2 -8.27 -20.22 4.05
C CYS A 2 -7.87 -21.37 5.02
N ASN A 3 -7.76 -22.60 4.56
CA ASN A 3 -7.32 -23.75 5.37
C ASN A 3 -5.82 -23.66 5.69
N ARG A 4 -5.01 -23.22 4.75
CA ARG A 4 -3.57 -22.98 4.95
C ARG A 4 -3.34 -21.88 5.99
N LEU A 5 -4.08 -20.78 5.93
CA LEU A 5 -4.05 -19.72 6.94
C LEU A 5 -4.42 -20.23 8.33
N LYS A 6 -5.45 -21.07 8.45
CA LYS A 6 -5.84 -21.67 9.74
C LYS A 6 -4.76 -22.58 10.32
N GLU A 7 -4.04 -23.32 9.49
CA GLU A 7 -2.94 -24.16 9.94
C GLU A 7 -1.75 -23.33 10.41
N ILE A 8 -1.39 -22.27 9.66
CA ILE A 8 -0.34 -21.33 10.03
C ILE A 8 -0.69 -20.65 11.37
N LEU A 9 -1.89 -20.10 11.49
CA LEU A 9 -2.36 -19.47 12.74
C LEU A 9 -2.34 -20.45 13.93
N LYS A 10 -2.74 -21.71 13.72
CA LYS A 10 -2.67 -22.75 14.74
C LYS A 10 -1.24 -23.07 15.16
N SER A 11 -0.29 -23.01 14.22
CA SER A 11 1.12 -23.21 14.50
C SER A 11 1.73 -22.10 15.35
N PHE A 12 1.26 -20.84 15.14
CA PHE A 12 1.66 -19.68 15.93
C PHE A 12 0.88 -19.52 17.24
N SER A 13 -0.28 -20.15 17.39
CA SER A 13 -1.06 -20.08 18.64
C SER A 13 -0.30 -20.61 19.86
N LYS A 14 0.68 -21.48 19.66
CA LYS A 14 1.58 -21.95 20.73
C LYS A 14 2.59 -20.88 21.17
N VAL A 15 2.92 -19.94 20.27
CA VAL A 15 3.82 -18.81 20.55
C VAL A 15 3.09 -17.76 21.37
N THR A 16 1.81 -17.51 21.04
CA THR A 16 0.96 -16.52 21.74
C THR A 16 0.45 -17.03 23.09
N LYS A 17 0.40 -18.36 23.31
CA LYS A 17 0.08 -18.91 24.64
C LYS A 17 1.18 -18.55 25.64
N GLY A 18 0.88 -17.57 26.48
CA GLY A 18 1.78 -17.07 27.52
C GLY A 18 2.45 -15.72 27.19
N SER A 19 2.11 -15.07 26.07
CA SER A 19 2.57 -13.71 25.77
C SER A 19 2.06 -12.70 26.82
N TRP A 20 0.90 -12.94 27.42
CA TRP A 20 0.38 -12.12 28.53
C TRP A 20 1.34 -12.00 29.71
N MET A 21 2.26 -12.97 29.90
CA MET A 21 3.26 -12.90 30.95
C MET A 21 4.44 -11.97 30.59
N ILE A 22 4.57 -11.55 29.33
CA ILE A 22 5.61 -10.61 28.84
C ILE A 22 5.02 -9.19 28.83
N GLU A 23 3.71 -9.07 28.72
CA GLU A 23 2.97 -7.82 28.80
C GLU A 23 2.88 -7.36 30.26
N SER A 24 3.96 -6.80 30.77
CA SER A 24 3.93 -6.01 32.02
C SER A 24 3.35 -4.64 31.70
N GLY A 25 2.04 -4.57 31.64
CA GLY A 25 1.40 -3.35 31.25
C GLY A 25 0.16 -3.04 32.04
N ASN A 26 0.27 -2.89 33.34
CA ASN A 26 -0.51 -1.94 34.12
C ASN A 26 0.07 -1.95 35.52
N VAL A 27 0.81 -0.93 35.84
CA VAL A 27 1.40 -0.76 37.18
C VAL A 27 0.27 -0.31 38.10
N ASP A 28 -0.50 -1.26 38.61
CA ASP A 28 -1.50 -1.00 39.65
C ASP A 28 -0.88 -0.97 41.06
N GLY A 29 0.45 -1.08 41.14
CA GLY A 29 1.18 -0.89 42.42
C GLY A 29 0.82 -1.88 43.54
N SER A 30 0.21 -3.01 43.23
CA SER A 30 -0.12 -4.00 44.24
C SER A 30 1.13 -4.76 44.71
N ILE A 31 1.22 -5.06 46.00
CA ILE A 31 2.36 -5.77 46.61
C ILE A 31 2.60 -7.13 45.90
N GLY A 32 1.53 -7.76 45.38
CA GLY A 32 1.62 -9.00 44.63
C GLY A 32 2.35 -8.86 43.28
N GLU A 33 2.19 -7.75 42.61
CA GLU A 33 2.88 -7.47 41.33
C GLU A 33 4.37 -7.22 41.55
N VAL A 34 4.73 -6.48 42.58
CA VAL A 34 6.14 -6.25 42.93
C VAL A 34 6.86 -7.58 43.23
N VAL A 35 6.22 -8.50 43.94
CA VAL A 35 6.79 -9.82 44.24
C VAL A 35 6.92 -10.65 42.95
N LEU A 36 5.94 -10.58 42.04
CA LEU A 36 5.98 -11.24 40.73
C LEU A 36 7.11 -10.69 39.84
N ASP A 37 7.32 -9.38 39.86
CA ASP A 37 8.40 -8.74 39.10
C ASP A 37 9.77 -9.12 39.62
N TYR A 38 9.94 -9.20 40.95
CA TYR A 38 11.16 -9.75 41.56
C TYR A 38 11.43 -11.19 41.20
N LEU A 39 10.39 -12.04 41.19
CA LEU A 39 10.52 -13.44 40.74
C LEU A 39 10.86 -13.53 39.25
N ARG A 40 10.28 -12.70 38.39
CA ARG A 40 10.63 -12.59 36.97
C ARG A 40 12.09 -12.18 36.78
N MET A 41 12.55 -11.18 37.55
CA MET A 41 13.91 -10.69 37.48
C MET A 41 14.94 -11.76 37.91
N ILE A 42 14.66 -12.51 38.97
CA ILE A 42 15.56 -13.58 39.47
C ILE A 42 15.57 -14.80 38.53
N THR A 43 14.43 -15.16 37.95
CA THR A 43 14.31 -16.36 37.11
C THR A 43 14.67 -16.10 35.65
N HIS A 44 14.89 -14.83 35.26
CA HIS A 44 15.13 -14.44 33.86
C HIS A 44 14.13 -15.07 32.88
N MET A 45 12.89 -15.32 33.32
CA MET A 45 11.84 -15.98 32.53
C MET A 45 11.58 -15.26 31.20
N ASP A 46 11.74 -13.97 31.16
CA ASP A 46 11.55 -13.15 29.95
C ASP A 46 12.60 -13.49 28.90
N ILE A 47 13.87 -13.67 29.30
CA ILE A 47 14.96 -14.06 28.39
C ILE A 47 14.75 -15.47 27.85
N VAL A 48 14.34 -16.41 28.73
CA VAL A 48 14.07 -17.79 28.31
C VAL A 48 12.92 -17.86 27.32
N LYS A 49 11.84 -17.12 27.56
CA LYS A 49 10.68 -17.02 26.66
C LYS A 49 11.05 -16.34 25.35
N PHE A 50 11.75 -15.21 25.41
CA PHE A 50 12.23 -14.50 24.21
C PHE A 50 13.09 -15.44 23.34
N ASN A 51 14.02 -16.16 23.94
CA ASN A 51 14.87 -17.12 23.21
C ASN A 51 14.05 -18.25 22.58
N LYS A 52 13.03 -18.76 23.28
CA LYS A 52 12.12 -19.78 22.75
C LYS A 52 11.25 -19.24 21.60
N MET A 53 10.74 -18.02 21.73
CA MET A 53 9.99 -17.35 20.66
C MET A 53 10.87 -17.10 19.45
N THR A 54 12.08 -16.58 19.63
CA THR A 54 13.03 -16.32 18.54
C THR A 54 13.37 -17.61 17.80
N LYS A 55 13.66 -18.70 18.52
CA LYS A 55 13.91 -20.01 17.89
C LYS A 55 12.72 -20.51 17.10
N LEU A 56 11.50 -20.36 17.60
CA LEU A 56 10.28 -20.79 16.90
C LEU A 56 10.02 -19.94 15.65
N ILE A 57 10.20 -18.61 15.73
CA ILE A 57 10.04 -17.71 14.60
C ILE A 57 11.10 -17.99 13.54
N THR A 58 12.36 -18.18 13.95
CA THR A 58 13.45 -18.50 13.01
C THR A 58 13.23 -19.85 12.33
N ALA A 59 12.77 -20.86 13.07
CA ALA A 59 12.47 -22.18 12.51
C ALA A 59 11.26 -22.18 11.57
N LYS A 60 10.38 -21.19 11.68
CA LYS A 60 9.15 -21.05 10.87
C LYS A 60 9.11 -19.71 10.13
N SER A 61 10.26 -19.19 9.77
CA SER A 61 10.37 -17.91 9.09
C SER A 61 9.56 -17.86 7.79
N GLU A 62 9.56 -18.91 7.00
CA GLU A 62 8.79 -19.00 5.77
C GLU A 62 7.28 -18.94 6.02
N ASP A 63 6.77 -19.62 7.05
CA ASP A 63 5.38 -19.56 7.45
C ASP A 63 5.01 -18.14 7.94
N ALA A 64 5.92 -17.46 8.65
CA ALA A 64 5.72 -16.09 9.11
C ALA A 64 5.65 -15.10 7.94
N TYR A 65 6.56 -15.21 6.97
CA TYR A 65 6.53 -14.39 5.76
C TYR A 65 5.24 -14.63 4.96
N ASN A 66 4.86 -15.89 4.74
CA ASN A 66 3.62 -16.23 4.05
C ASN A 66 2.37 -15.65 4.75
N LEU A 67 2.37 -15.60 6.08
CA LEU A 67 1.28 -15.00 6.86
C LEU A 67 1.23 -13.48 6.63
N VAL A 68 2.36 -12.80 6.72
CA VAL A 68 2.47 -11.35 6.49
C VAL A 68 2.06 -11.01 5.07
N ASP A 69 2.53 -11.74 4.07
CA ASP A 69 2.17 -11.52 2.67
C ASP A 69 0.66 -11.72 2.43
N THR A 70 0.08 -12.74 3.04
CA THR A 70 -1.36 -13.01 2.90
C THR A 70 -2.20 -11.91 3.56
N LEU A 71 -1.81 -11.47 4.76
CA LEU A 71 -2.48 -10.35 5.45
C LEU A 71 -2.31 -9.05 4.66
N GLY A 72 -1.10 -8.77 4.19
CA GLY A 72 -0.82 -7.60 3.36
C GLY A 72 -1.64 -7.58 2.07
N PHE A 73 -1.81 -8.73 1.42
CA PHE A 73 -2.67 -8.85 0.25
C PHE A 73 -4.14 -8.56 0.58
N ILE A 74 -4.65 -9.07 1.71
CA ILE A 74 -6.02 -8.81 2.15
C ILE A 74 -6.21 -7.33 2.46
N GLU A 75 -5.32 -6.73 3.25
CA GLU A 75 -5.38 -5.31 3.60
C GLU A 75 -5.29 -4.41 2.36
N THR A 76 -4.38 -4.71 1.44
CA THR A 76 -4.27 -3.98 0.17
C THR A 76 -5.54 -4.10 -0.65
N SER A 77 -6.15 -5.29 -0.72
CA SER A 77 -7.39 -5.51 -1.45
C SER A 77 -8.55 -4.71 -0.86
N ILE A 78 -8.65 -4.64 0.48
CA ILE A 78 -9.65 -3.83 1.19
C ILE A 78 -9.41 -2.34 0.92
N ALA A 79 -8.16 -1.88 1.01
CA ALA A 79 -7.80 -0.49 0.76
C ALA A 79 -8.13 -0.06 -0.67
N VAL A 80 -7.81 -0.90 -1.66
CA VAL A 80 -8.14 -0.65 -3.08
C VAL A 80 -9.65 -0.64 -3.30
N ALA A 81 -10.40 -1.54 -2.68
CA ALA A 81 -11.85 -1.58 -2.78
C ALA A 81 -12.47 -0.30 -2.18
N SER A 82 -12.03 0.10 -0.98
CA SER A 82 -12.47 1.33 -0.31
C SER A 82 -12.11 2.58 -1.12
N PHE A 83 -10.91 2.63 -1.70
CA PHE A 83 -10.50 3.71 -2.59
C PHE A 83 -11.43 3.81 -3.80
N ARG A 84 -11.71 2.69 -4.49
CA ARG A 84 -12.61 2.66 -5.65
C ARG A 84 -14.01 3.12 -5.30
N GLU A 85 -14.53 2.74 -4.14
CA GLU A 85 -15.86 3.15 -3.67
C GLU A 85 -15.94 4.66 -3.39
N SER A 86 -14.83 5.29 -3.01
CA SER A 86 -14.77 6.74 -2.79
C SER A 86 -14.72 7.57 -4.08
N LEU A 87 -14.46 6.93 -5.24
CA LEU A 87 -14.31 7.63 -6.51
C LEU A 87 -15.66 7.89 -7.19
N PRO A 88 -15.87 9.05 -7.85
CA PRO A 88 -17.06 9.31 -8.64
C PRO A 88 -17.27 8.27 -9.75
N PHE A 89 -16.19 7.89 -10.41
CA PHE A 89 -16.10 6.80 -11.39
C PHE A 89 -14.64 6.39 -11.60
N TYR A 90 -14.46 5.18 -12.05
CA TYR A 90 -13.16 4.63 -12.45
C TYR A 90 -13.36 3.54 -13.49
N CYS A 91 -12.28 3.15 -14.18
CA CYS A 91 -12.28 1.96 -15.03
C CYS A 91 -11.12 1.02 -14.67
N LYS A 92 -11.26 -0.23 -15.08
CA LYS A 92 -10.15 -1.17 -15.14
C LYS A 92 -9.37 -0.90 -16.43
N PRO A 93 -8.03 -0.71 -16.35
CA PRO A 93 -7.23 -0.44 -17.52
C PRO A 93 -7.15 -1.67 -18.43
N GLU A 94 -7.12 -1.44 -19.73
CA GLU A 94 -6.79 -2.43 -20.74
C GLU A 94 -5.34 -2.23 -21.18
N PHE A 95 -4.51 -3.27 -21.01
CA PHE A 95 -3.11 -3.23 -21.42
C PHE A 95 -2.94 -3.94 -22.75
N VAL A 96 -2.38 -3.21 -23.72
CA VAL A 96 -2.16 -3.69 -25.10
C VAL A 96 -0.66 -3.75 -25.37
N GLU A 97 -0.17 -4.90 -25.78
CA GLU A 97 1.23 -5.10 -26.15
C GLU A 97 1.54 -4.55 -27.55
N ASN A 98 2.82 -4.32 -27.83
CA ASN A 98 3.34 -3.91 -29.14
C ASN A 98 2.77 -2.62 -29.72
N THR A 99 2.36 -1.69 -28.86
CA THR A 99 1.92 -0.36 -29.25
C THR A 99 2.52 0.70 -28.34
N ASN A 100 2.73 1.90 -28.87
CA ASN A 100 3.09 3.07 -28.08
C ASN A 100 1.88 4.02 -27.90
N ASN A 101 0.68 3.53 -28.17
CA ASN A 101 -0.51 4.35 -28.12
C ASN A 101 -1.04 4.45 -26.71
N LEU A 102 -1.42 5.64 -26.30
CA LEU A 102 -2.19 5.90 -25.10
C LEU A 102 -3.56 6.43 -25.51
N SER A 103 -4.62 5.80 -25.05
CA SER A 103 -5.99 6.28 -25.21
C SER A 103 -6.66 6.33 -23.85
N VAL A 104 -7.04 7.53 -23.43
CA VAL A 104 -7.71 7.74 -22.13
C VAL A 104 -8.89 8.68 -22.35
N LYS A 105 -10.06 8.29 -21.88
CA LYS A 105 -11.29 9.09 -21.98
C LYS A 105 -11.74 9.60 -20.62
N GLU A 106 -12.04 10.89 -20.56
CA GLU A 106 -12.54 11.57 -19.35
C GLU A 106 -11.70 11.29 -18.10
N VAL A 107 -10.38 11.41 -18.24
CA VAL A 107 -9.45 11.27 -17.10
C VAL A 107 -9.49 12.52 -16.22
N TYR A 108 -9.46 12.30 -14.90
CA TYR A 108 -9.44 13.38 -13.93
C TYR A 108 -8.34 13.19 -12.87
N HIS A 109 -8.02 14.28 -12.18
CA HIS A 109 -6.99 14.31 -11.15
C HIS A 109 -7.59 13.92 -9.79
N PRO A 110 -7.01 12.92 -9.06
CA PRO A 110 -7.59 12.40 -7.81
C PRO A 110 -7.65 13.41 -6.66
N LEU A 111 -6.80 14.43 -6.68
CA LEU A 111 -6.63 15.39 -5.58
C LEU A 111 -7.21 16.77 -5.89
N ILE A 112 -8.03 16.90 -6.91
CA ILE A 112 -8.69 18.18 -7.27
C ILE A 112 -10.18 18.02 -7.02
N ASP A 113 -10.73 18.92 -6.23
CA ASP A 113 -12.17 19.01 -6.05
C ASP A 113 -12.85 19.49 -7.34
N ASN A 114 -13.90 18.79 -7.76
CA ASN A 114 -14.61 19.04 -9.01
C ASN A 114 -13.69 19.15 -10.25
N PRO A 115 -12.88 18.11 -10.52
CA PRO A 115 -11.88 18.14 -11.58
C PRO A 115 -12.54 18.21 -12.96
N VAL A 116 -11.91 18.97 -13.87
CA VAL A 116 -12.28 18.93 -15.29
C VAL A 116 -11.74 17.64 -15.91
N CYS A 117 -12.64 16.84 -16.47
CA CYS A 117 -12.27 15.61 -17.17
C CYS A 117 -11.68 15.93 -18.54
N ASN A 118 -10.61 15.27 -18.91
CA ASN A 118 -9.94 15.43 -20.19
C ASN A 118 -9.79 14.09 -20.90
N SER A 119 -9.69 14.12 -22.22
CA SER A 119 -9.44 12.91 -23.02
C SER A 119 -8.23 13.12 -23.90
N ILE A 120 -7.45 12.07 -24.08
CA ILE A 120 -6.29 12.08 -24.98
C ILE A 120 -6.15 10.73 -25.67
N THR A 121 -5.86 10.80 -26.97
CA THR A 121 -5.41 9.64 -27.73
C THR A 121 -4.15 10.03 -28.50
N THR A 122 -3.07 9.28 -28.28
CA THR A 122 -1.77 9.59 -28.89
C THR A 122 -1.15 8.35 -29.49
N LYS A 123 -0.44 8.53 -30.58
CA LYS A 123 0.31 7.48 -31.30
C LYS A 123 1.82 7.76 -31.32
N GLY A 124 2.33 8.42 -30.28
CA GLY A 124 3.75 8.79 -30.21
C GLY A 124 4.00 9.94 -29.26
N ASN A 125 5.04 10.72 -29.55
CA ASN A 125 5.40 11.87 -28.73
C ASN A 125 4.35 12.98 -28.78
N VAL A 126 4.10 13.61 -27.63
CA VAL A 126 3.12 14.70 -27.51
C VAL A 126 3.83 15.93 -26.99
N LEU A 127 3.66 17.05 -27.69
CA LEU A 127 4.05 18.36 -27.22
C LEU A 127 2.80 19.11 -26.74
N LEU A 128 2.74 19.36 -25.42
CA LEU A 128 1.65 20.11 -24.82
C LEU A 128 2.02 21.60 -24.71
N THR A 129 1.31 22.44 -25.42
CA THR A 129 1.51 23.90 -25.44
C THR A 129 0.30 24.64 -24.86
N GLY A 130 0.51 25.86 -24.42
CA GLY A 130 -0.57 26.71 -23.90
C GLY A 130 -0.03 27.82 -23.00
N SER A 131 -0.85 28.75 -22.60
CA SER A 131 -0.50 29.88 -21.72
C SER A 131 -0.08 29.40 -20.32
N ASN A 132 0.58 30.23 -19.54
CA ASN A 132 0.84 29.97 -18.13
C ASN A 132 -0.51 29.85 -17.39
N ALA A 133 -0.55 29.01 -16.37
CA ALA A 133 -1.75 28.66 -15.60
C ALA A 133 -2.91 28.01 -16.39
N SER A 134 -2.68 27.52 -17.61
CA SER A 134 -3.70 26.81 -18.40
C SER A 134 -3.93 25.34 -18.01
N GLY A 135 -3.30 24.87 -16.92
CA GLY A 135 -3.46 23.50 -16.44
C GLY A 135 -2.57 22.44 -17.11
N LYS A 136 -1.57 22.84 -17.93
CA LYS A 136 -0.65 21.90 -18.61
C LYS A 136 0.04 20.94 -17.63
N SER A 137 0.65 21.46 -16.58
CA SER A 137 1.34 20.67 -15.57
C SER A 137 0.40 19.76 -14.81
N THR A 138 -0.79 20.23 -14.50
CA THR A 138 -1.85 19.43 -13.86
C THR A 138 -2.28 18.29 -14.77
N PHE A 139 -2.47 18.54 -16.05
CA PHE A 139 -2.83 17.49 -17.01
C PHE A 139 -1.74 16.44 -17.15
N LEU A 140 -0.46 16.82 -17.24
CA LEU A 140 0.65 15.87 -17.27
C LEU A 140 0.72 15.03 -16.00
N LYS A 141 0.55 15.65 -14.82
CA LYS A 141 0.45 14.95 -13.54
C LYS A 141 -0.72 13.98 -13.51
N THR A 142 -1.88 14.39 -14.03
CA THR A 142 -3.07 13.56 -14.11
C THR A 142 -2.81 12.29 -14.92
N ILE A 143 -2.21 12.42 -16.10
CA ILE A 143 -1.86 11.26 -16.93
C ILE A 143 -0.85 10.35 -16.23
N ALA A 144 0.22 10.91 -15.64
CA ALA A 144 1.25 10.14 -14.95
C ALA A 144 0.67 9.38 -13.74
N ILE A 145 -0.12 10.04 -12.89
CA ILE A 145 -0.76 9.41 -11.71
C ILE A 145 -1.70 8.30 -12.15
N ASN A 146 -2.54 8.53 -13.16
CA ASN A 146 -3.45 7.52 -13.67
C ASN A 146 -2.72 6.32 -14.28
N SER A 147 -1.60 6.56 -14.97
CA SER A 147 -0.77 5.47 -15.49
C SER A 147 -0.11 4.65 -14.36
N ILE A 148 0.30 5.28 -13.27
CA ILE A 148 0.82 4.58 -12.08
C ILE A 148 -0.29 3.75 -11.43
N LEU A 149 -1.44 4.33 -11.17
CA LEU A 149 -2.57 3.64 -10.55
C LEU A 149 -3.08 2.48 -11.41
N ALA A 150 -3.13 2.68 -12.74
CA ALA A 150 -3.48 1.64 -13.68
C ALA A 150 -2.55 0.41 -13.56
N GLN A 151 -1.25 0.63 -13.48
CA GLN A 151 -0.23 -0.44 -13.47
C GLN A 151 -0.04 -1.06 -12.09
N THR A 152 -0.33 -0.36 -11.00
CA THR A 152 -0.10 -0.85 -9.63
C THR A 152 -1.33 -1.50 -9.03
N ILE A 153 -2.48 -0.84 -9.10
CA ILE A 153 -3.72 -1.30 -8.47
C ILE A 153 -4.83 -1.61 -9.48
N GLY A 154 -4.53 -1.62 -10.78
CA GLY A 154 -5.50 -1.93 -11.83
C GLY A 154 -6.69 -0.96 -11.84
N THR A 155 -6.45 0.33 -11.60
CA THR A 155 -7.49 1.36 -11.50
C THR A 155 -7.06 2.62 -12.21
N SER A 156 -7.87 3.13 -13.12
CA SER A 156 -7.70 4.46 -13.71
C SER A 156 -8.92 5.32 -13.40
N LEU A 157 -8.68 6.56 -13.00
CA LEU A 157 -9.70 7.57 -12.74
C LEU A 157 -10.14 8.19 -14.06
N SER A 158 -10.75 7.37 -14.89
CA SER A 158 -11.19 7.69 -16.25
C SER A 158 -12.35 6.77 -16.63
N LYS A 159 -13.05 7.08 -17.71
CA LYS A 159 -14.06 6.17 -18.26
C LYS A 159 -13.47 5.04 -19.09
N GLU A 160 -12.30 5.28 -19.69
CA GLU A 160 -11.59 4.29 -20.47
C GLU A 160 -10.09 4.56 -20.39
N TYR A 161 -9.31 3.51 -20.24
CA TYR A 161 -7.85 3.57 -20.23
C TYR A 161 -7.29 2.39 -21.03
N ILE A 162 -6.66 2.68 -22.17
CA ILE A 162 -6.02 1.69 -23.05
C ILE A 162 -4.59 2.14 -23.30
N ALA A 163 -3.61 1.36 -22.89
CA ALA A 163 -2.20 1.70 -23.02
C ALA A 163 -1.31 0.45 -22.89
N PRO A 164 -0.05 0.49 -23.34
CA PRO A 164 0.94 -0.50 -22.92
C PRO A 164 1.39 -0.25 -21.47
N VAL A 165 2.15 -1.19 -20.93
CA VAL A 165 2.84 -1.01 -19.65
C VAL A 165 4.05 -0.11 -19.86
N TYR A 166 4.09 1.02 -19.13
CA TYR A 166 5.13 2.03 -19.22
C TYR A 166 6.13 1.95 -18.06
N ARG A 167 7.38 2.32 -18.34
CA ARG A 167 8.29 2.84 -17.32
C ARG A 167 8.12 4.35 -17.27
N ILE A 168 7.66 4.86 -16.16
CA ILE A 168 7.29 6.27 -16.01
C ILE A 168 8.47 7.03 -15.44
N TYR A 169 8.90 8.08 -16.16
CA TYR A 169 9.92 9.00 -15.73
C TYR A 169 9.34 10.41 -15.77
N SER A 170 9.60 11.23 -14.76
CA SER A 170 9.20 12.63 -14.77
C SER A 170 10.38 13.52 -14.47
N LEU A 171 10.52 14.60 -15.24
CA LEU A 171 11.41 15.70 -14.95
C LEU A 171 10.53 16.94 -14.76
N MET A 172 10.10 17.16 -13.53
CA MET A 172 9.39 18.39 -13.17
C MET A 172 10.39 19.31 -12.51
N ALA A 173 10.55 20.53 -13.06
CA ALA A 173 11.37 21.54 -12.43
C ALA A 173 10.83 21.81 -11.01
N LEU A 174 11.67 21.68 -10.01
CA LEU A 174 11.36 21.93 -8.61
C LEU A 174 11.18 23.43 -8.28
N ARG A 175 11.00 24.30 -9.30
CA ARG A 175 11.05 25.74 -9.10
C ARG A 175 10.08 26.51 -9.96
N ASP A 176 9.09 27.03 -9.27
CA ASP A 176 8.57 28.39 -9.48
C ASP A 176 9.06 29.36 -8.38
N ASP A 177 10.16 29.07 -7.66
CA ASP A 177 10.66 29.89 -6.54
C ASP A 177 11.78 30.90 -6.95
N LEU A 178 11.84 31.29 -8.20
CA LEU A 178 12.78 32.34 -8.65
C LEU A 178 12.04 33.50 -9.33
N ALA A 179 11.02 34.04 -8.68
CA ALA A 179 10.46 35.32 -9.01
C ALA A 179 10.09 36.07 -7.73
N ASN A 180 11.10 36.55 -7.03
CA ASN A 180 11.07 37.77 -6.20
C ASN A 180 12.43 38.43 -6.27
#